data_092e437d2750e35047fdbb98229d5dd5
#
_entry.id   092e437d2750e35047fdbb98229d5dd5
#
_cell.length_a   1.000
_cell.length_b   1.000
_cell.length_c   1.000
_cell.angle_alpha   90.00
_cell.angle_beta   90.00
_cell.angle_gamma   90.00
#
_symmetry.space_group_name_H-M   'P 1'
#
loop_
_entity.id
_entity.type
_entity.pdbx_description
1 polymer ?
#
loop_
_entity_poly.entity_id
_entity_poly.type
_entity_poly.pdbx_seq_one_letter_code
_entity_poly.pdbx_strand_id
1 'polypeptide(L)'
;LDDSTTHLGFRLFHDHARHRPEKAIWTALRRMRNLQVIHLKRRNLLRNLLSLKLAMRSSHWQRMEGTPPVRYEPLRIEYKEAIAHIRTRERSFARGKRFFRRHRRAEILYEDLVRDQESQLAAILRFLGLPPQPLTSSTRKQNQQSTRELIENHAELEARFRHTRWHEFFQD
;
A
#
# COMPACT_ATOMS: atom_id res chain seq x y z
N LEU A 1 -13.93 -23.96 9.09
CA LEU A 1 -13.06 -23.31 10.07
C LEU A 1 -12.98 -24.23 11.28
N ASP A 2 -11.79 -24.44 11.78
CA ASP A 2 -11.54 -25.20 12.99
C ASP A 2 -12.09 -24.40 14.19
N ASP A 3 -12.64 -25.09 15.21
CA ASP A 3 -13.22 -24.48 16.42
C ASP A 3 -12.19 -23.66 17.23
N SER A 4 -10.90 -23.85 16.98
CA SER A 4 -9.79 -23.04 17.54
C SER A 4 -9.56 -21.70 16.84
N THR A 5 -10.19 -21.46 15.70
CA THR A 5 -9.97 -20.26 14.89
C THR A 5 -10.61 -19.04 15.55
N THR A 6 -9.81 -18.17 16.15
CA THR A 6 -10.28 -16.96 16.83
C THR A 6 -10.36 -15.73 15.92
N HIS A 7 -9.56 -15.69 14.87
CA HIS A 7 -9.48 -14.57 13.93
C HIS A 7 -9.39 -15.05 12.49
N LEU A 8 -10.14 -14.39 11.61
CA LEU A 8 -10.06 -14.57 10.17
C LEU A 8 -9.75 -13.23 9.53
N GLY A 9 -8.74 -13.19 8.66
CA GLY A 9 -8.36 -11.98 7.94
C GLY A 9 -8.34 -12.17 6.44
N PHE A 10 -8.57 -11.09 5.72
CA PHE A 10 -8.43 -11.04 4.27
C PHE A 10 -7.99 -9.66 3.81
N ARG A 11 -7.44 -9.61 2.61
CA ARG A 11 -7.01 -8.35 1.97
C ARG A 11 -8.02 -7.88 0.95
N LEU A 12 -8.42 -6.61 1.05
CA LEU A 12 -9.32 -5.97 0.12
C LEU A 12 -8.72 -4.64 -0.37
N PHE A 13 -8.54 -4.48 -1.66
CA PHE A 13 -8.13 -3.20 -2.24
C PHE A 13 -9.33 -2.27 -2.40
N HIS A 14 -9.10 -0.95 -2.35
CA HIS A 14 -10.16 0.06 -2.44
C HIS A 14 -10.95 0.06 -3.76
N ASP A 15 -10.41 -0.55 -4.79
CA ASP A 15 -11.00 -0.71 -6.13
C ASP A 15 -11.63 -2.08 -6.37
N HIS A 16 -11.44 -3.04 -5.45
CA HIS A 16 -12.09 -4.34 -5.54
C HIS A 16 -13.60 -4.25 -5.27
N ALA A 17 -14.34 -5.21 -5.82
CA ALA A 17 -15.77 -5.41 -5.57
C ALA A 17 -16.62 -4.13 -5.78
N ARG A 18 -16.31 -3.34 -6.81
CA ARG A 18 -17.03 -2.08 -7.11
C ARG A 18 -18.23 -2.27 -8.02
N HIS A 19 -18.28 -3.38 -8.73
CA HIS A 19 -19.34 -3.73 -9.65
C HIS A 19 -20.36 -4.65 -8.98
N ARG A 20 -21.57 -4.74 -9.52
CA ARG A 20 -22.56 -5.73 -9.09
C ARG A 20 -22.18 -7.12 -9.67
N PRO A 21 -22.40 -8.23 -8.93
CA PRO A 21 -23.01 -8.33 -7.59
C PRO A 21 -22.05 -8.05 -6.41
N GLU A 22 -20.72 -7.98 -6.63
CA GLU A 22 -19.69 -7.96 -5.58
C GLU A 22 -19.80 -6.72 -4.66
N LYS A 23 -20.49 -5.67 -5.12
CA LYS A 23 -20.75 -4.47 -4.33
C LYS A 23 -21.44 -4.77 -2.98
N ALA A 24 -22.16 -5.89 -2.89
CA ALA A 24 -22.77 -6.35 -1.65
C ALA A 24 -21.76 -6.61 -0.53
N ILE A 25 -20.51 -6.98 -0.87
CA ILE A 25 -19.42 -7.19 0.08
C ILE A 25 -19.19 -5.92 0.93
N TRP A 26 -19.16 -4.74 0.30
CA TRP A 26 -18.96 -3.49 1.03
C TRP A 26 -20.10 -3.22 2.02
N THR A 27 -21.34 -3.54 1.63
CA THR A 27 -22.49 -3.42 2.52
C THR A 27 -22.40 -4.38 3.70
N ALA A 28 -22.01 -5.63 3.46
CA ALA A 28 -21.80 -6.63 4.49
C ALA A 28 -20.71 -6.17 5.48
N LEU A 29 -19.53 -5.78 4.98
CA LEU A 29 -18.42 -5.29 5.81
C LEU A 29 -18.82 -4.10 6.69
N ARG A 30 -19.60 -3.16 6.15
CA ARG A 30 -20.08 -2.01 6.91
C ARG A 30 -20.97 -2.39 8.09
N ARG A 31 -21.70 -3.52 7.99
CA ARG A 31 -22.62 -4.01 9.01
C ARG A 31 -21.95 -4.91 10.06
N MET A 32 -20.78 -5.44 9.79
CA MET A 32 -20.05 -6.33 10.70
C MET A 32 -19.56 -5.53 11.92
N ARG A 33 -20.13 -5.78 13.09
CA ARG A 33 -19.78 -5.04 14.32
C ARG A 33 -18.36 -5.34 14.84
N ASN A 34 -17.91 -6.57 14.67
CA ASN A 34 -16.60 -7.04 15.17
C ASN A 34 -15.47 -6.90 14.16
N LEU A 35 -15.72 -6.22 13.04
CA LEU A 35 -14.70 -6.00 12.02
C LEU A 35 -13.62 -5.05 12.54
N GLN A 36 -12.38 -5.49 12.48
CA GLN A 36 -11.19 -4.69 12.72
C GLN A 36 -10.52 -4.39 11.37
N VAL A 37 -10.16 -3.15 11.14
CA VAL A 37 -9.67 -2.70 9.84
C VAL A 37 -8.25 -2.19 9.97
N ILE A 38 -7.33 -2.79 9.22
CA ILE A 38 -5.96 -2.31 9.10
C ILE A 38 -5.82 -1.62 7.75
N HIS A 39 -5.59 -0.32 7.78
CA HIS A 39 -5.32 0.47 6.57
C HIS A 39 -3.82 0.56 6.33
N LEU A 40 -3.31 -0.25 5.41
CA LEU A 40 -1.95 -0.11 4.92
C LEU A 40 -1.90 0.99 3.87
N LYS A 41 -1.13 2.02 4.16
CA LYS A 41 -0.93 3.19 3.28
C LYS A 41 0.52 3.26 2.83
N ARG A 42 0.75 3.95 1.74
CA ARG A 42 2.08 4.35 1.32
C ARG A 42 2.18 5.87 1.36
N ARG A 43 3.23 6.39 2.01
CA ARG A 43 3.46 7.85 2.13
C ARG A 43 3.82 8.42 0.76
N ASN A 44 4.83 7.86 0.13
CA ASN A 44 5.28 8.29 -1.19
C ASN A 44 4.44 7.64 -2.29
N LEU A 45 3.44 8.39 -2.81
CA LEU A 45 2.51 7.91 -3.83
C LEU A 45 3.12 7.90 -5.24
N LEU A 46 4.20 8.65 -5.48
CA LEU A 46 4.98 8.54 -6.72
C LEU A 46 5.69 7.18 -6.77
N ARG A 47 6.33 6.76 -5.67
CA ARG A 47 6.90 5.40 -5.56
C ARG A 47 5.84 4.30 -5.63
N ASN A 48 4.61 4.59 -5.21
CA ASN A 48 3.50 3.64 -5.40
C ASN A 48 3.18 3.46 -6.90
N LEU A 49 3.12 4.54 -7.66
CA LEU A 49 2.93 4.50 -9.11
C LEU A 49 4.07 3.73 -9.80
N LEU A 50 5.33 4.06 -9.47
CA LEU A 50 6.50 3.38 -10.02
C LEU A 50 6.44 1.86 -9.77
N SER A 51 6.19 1.46 -8.52
CA SER A 51 6.08 0.04 -8.18
C SER A 51 4.98 -0.66 -8.97
N LEU A 52 3.84 -0.01 -9.18
CA LEU A 52 2.74 -0.55 -9.99
C LEU A 52 3.15 -0.72 -11.46
N LYS A 53 3.74 0.32 -12.07
CA LYS A 53 4.16 0.28 -13.48
C LYS A 53 5.26 -0.76 -13.71
N LEU A 54 6.22 -0.86 -12.80
CA LEU A 54 7.28 -1.88 -12.87
C LEU A 54 6.72 -3.29 -12.73
N ALA A 55 5.79 -3.52 -11.81
CA ALA A 55 5.14 -4.82 -11.66
C ALA A 55 4.34 -5.20 -12.91
N MET A 56 3.61 -4.26 -13.52
CA MET A 56 2.88 -4.47 -14.77
C MET A 56 3.81 -4.79 -15.95
N ARG A 57 4.95 -4.09 -16.04
CA ARG A 57 5.93 -4.29 -17.12
C ARG A 57 6.67 -5.62 -17.01
N SER A 58 7.02 -6.02 -15.79
CA SER A 58 7.83 -7.22 -15.54
C SER A 58 7.01 -8.46 -15.22
N SER A 59 5.70 -8.32 -14.96
CA SER A 59 4.82 -9.34 -14.38
C SER A 59 5.28 -9.85 -13.01
N HIS A 60 6.27 -9.22 -12.38
CA HIS A 60 6.74 -9.54 -11.04
C HIS A 60 6.02 -8.66 -10.01
N TRP A 61 5.14 -9.25 -9.21
CA TRP A 61 4.37 -8.55 -8.19
C TRP A 61 4.95 -8.65 -6.80
N GLN A 62 5.80 -9.65 -6.56
CA GLN A 62 6.41 -9.92 -5.27
C GLN A 62 7.84 -10.42 -5.48
N ARG A 63 8.71 -10.11 -4.54
CA ARG A 63 10.03 -10.72 -4.44
C ARG A 63 10.07 -11.57 -3.18
N MET A 64 10.37 -12.84 -3.34
CA MET A 64 10.51 -13.76 -2.23
C MET A 64 11.92 -13.66 -1.62
N GLU A 65 12.06 -14.06 -0.38
CA GLU A 65 13.36 -14.23 0.26
C GLU A 65 14.23 -15.19 -0.54
N GLY A 66 15.52 -14.90 -0.62
CA GLY A 66 16.46 -15.69 -1.45
C GLY A 66 16.45 -15.33 -2.95
N THR A 67 15.46 -14.58 -3.43
CA THR A 67 15.46 -14.12 -4.83
C THR A 67 16.36 -12.87 -4.97
N PRO A 68 17.29 -12.85 -5.94
CA PRO A 68 18.14 -11.69 -6.16
C PRO A 68 17.31 -10.43 -6.50
N PRO A 69 17.77 -9.24 -6.11
CA PRO A 69 17.10 -8.00 -6.48
C PRO A 69 17.13 -7.81 -8.00
N VAL A 70 15.99 -7.50 -8.56
CA VAL A 70 15.88 -7.15 -9.98
C VAL A 70 16.20 -5.66 -10.15
N ARG A 71 17.10 -5.34 -11.06
CA ARG A 71 17.31 -3.97 -11.51
C ARG A 71 16.38 -3.68 -12.69
N TYR A 72 15.63 -2.59 -12.55
CA TYR A 72 14.65 -2.19 -13.54
C TYR A 72 15.22 -1.05 -14.41
N GLU A 73 14.91 -1.09 -15.69
CA GLU A 73 15.13 0.02 -16.59
C GLU A 73 14.22 1.20 -16.23
N PRO A 74 14.72 2.44 -16.37
CA PRO A 74 13.93 3.63 -16.11
C PRO A 74 12.62 3.67 -16.92
N LEU A 75 11.63 4.36 -16.38
CA LEU A 75 10.33 4.58 -17.00
C LEU A 75 10.09 6.07 -17.17
N ARG A 76 9.62 6.48 -18.34
CA ARG A 76 9.06 7.81 -18.50
C ARG A 76 7.71 7.92 -17.78
N ILE A 77 7.54 8.95 -16.95
CA ILE A 77 6.32 9.21 -16.20
C ILE A 77 5.75 10.56 -16.63
N GLU A 78 4.55 10.53 -17.18
CA GLU A 78 3.86 11.76 -17.53
C GLU A 78 3.30 12.48 -16.30
N TYR A 79 3.42 13.80 -16.24
CA TYR A 79 2.91 14.60 -15.13
C TYR A 79 1.42 14.39 -14.88
N LYS A 80 0.61 14.35 -15.96
CA LYS A 80 -0.85 14.12 -15.84
C LYS A 80 -1.15 12.75 -15.23
N GLU A 81 -0.40 11.73 -15.60
CA GLU A 81 -0.51 10.38 -15.05
C GLU A 81 -0.17 10.37 -13.56
N ALA A 82 0.98 10.95 -13.19
CA ALA A 82 1.44 11.00 -11.82
C ALA A 82 0.42 11.69 -10.90
N ILE A 83 -0.05 12.87 -11.29
CA ILE A 83 -1.03 13.65 -10.51
C ILE A 83 -2.39 12.95 -10.40
N ALA A 84 -2.84 12.30 -11.49
CA ALA A 84 -4.09 11.55 -11.50
C ALA A 84 -4.00 10.35 -10.54
N HIS A 85 -2.89 9.61 -10.57
CA HIS A 85 -2.65 8.50 -9.67
C HIS A 85 -2.62 8.95 -8.21
N ILE A 86 -1.82 9.96 -7.88
CA ILE A 86 -1.69 10.49 -6.52
C ILE A 86 -3.06 10.91 -5.98
N ARG A 87 -3.79 11.75 -6.71
CA ARG A 87 -5.13 12.21 -6.32
C ARG A 87 -6.13 11.06 -6.14
N THR A 88 -6.04 10.05 -6.99
CA THR A 88 -6.91 8.88 -6.90
C THR A 88 -6.62 8.07 -5.65
N ARG A 89 -5.34 7.86 -5.29
CA ARG A 89 -4.94 7.16 -4.06
C ARG A 89 -5.34 7.94 -2.81
N GLU A 90 -5.10 9.25 -2.78
CA GLU A 90 -5.53 10.11 -1.66
C GLU A 90 -7.06 10.04 -1.44
N ARG A 91 -7.85 10.16 -2.53
CA ARG A 91 -9.32 10.04 -2.44
C ARG A 91 -9.75 8.66 -1.96
N SER A 92 -9.06 7.60 -2.40
CA SER A 92 -9.37 6.23 -2.00
C SER A 92 -9.10 6.02 -0.51
N PHE A 93 -7.99 6.53 0.01
CA PHE A 93 -7.69 6.48 1.45
C PHE A 93 -8.71 7.27 2.28
N ALA A 94 -9.05 8.49 1.86
CA ALA A 94 -10.05 9.31 2.55
C ALA A 94 -11.44 8.64 2.55
N ARG A 95 -11.81 8.01 1.42
CA ARG A 95 -13.06 7.24 1.30
C ARG A 95 -13.07 6.04 2.23
N GLY A 96 -11.99 5.25 2.25
CA GLY A 96 -11.85 4.09 3.16
C GLY A 96 -11.96 4.51 4.61
N LYS A 97 -11.26 5.57 5.01
CA LYS A 97 -11.32 6.14 6.36
C LYS A 97 -12.74 6.54 6.76
N ARG A 98 -13.46 7.20 5.88
CA ARG A 98 -14.86 7.61 6.11
C ARG A 98 -15.80 6.41 6.14
N PHE A 99 -15.60 5.44 5.26
CA PHE A 99 -16.44 4.25 5.15
C PHE A 99 -16.40 3.41 6.43
N PHE A 100 -15.20 3.15 6.95
CA PHE A 100 -14.99 2.36 8.15
C PHE A 100 -14.93 3.19 9.45
N ARG A 101 -15.48 4.41 9.47
CA ARG A 101 -15.37 5.32 10.62
C ARG A 101 -15.95 4.78 11.93
N ARG A 102 -16.86 3.81 11.86
CA ARG A 102 -17.50 3.18 13.02
C ARG A 102 -16.80 1.90 13.49
N HIS A 103 -15.78 1.45 12.78
CA HIS A 103 -15.02 0.24 13.09
C HIS A 103 -13.75 0.58 13.84
N ARG A 104 -13.24 -0.34 14.63
CA ARG A 104 -11.87 -0.25 15.15
C ARG A 104 -10.90 -0.24 13.97
N ARG A 105 -9.97 0.73 13.95
CA ARG A 105 -9.04 0.91 12.83
C ARG A 105 -7.64 1.18 13.32
N ALA A 106 -6.67 0.55 12.65
CA ALA A 106 -5.26 0.90 12.70
C ALA A 106 -4.82 1.42 11.33
N GLU A 107 -3.97 2.43 11.31
CA GLU A 107 -3.32 2.94 10.09
C GLU A 107 -1.84 2.58 10.17
N ILE A 108 -1.32 1.96 9.12
CA ILE A 108 0.07 1.56 9.02
C ILE A 108 0.65 2.17 7.75
N LEU A 109 1.82 2.75 7.87
CA LEU A 109 2.58 3.22 6.73
C LEU A 109 3.52 2.11 6.25
N TYR A 110 3.52 1.87 4.95
CA TYR A 110 4.41 0.89 4.33
C TYR A 110 5.89 1.19 4.64
N GLU A 111 6.26 2.46 4.62
CA GLU A 111 7.62 2.91 4.91
C GLU A 111 8.03 2.59 6.34
N ASP A 112 7.13 2.73 7.31
CA ASP A 112 7.38 2.38 8.71
C ASP A 112 7.45 0.86 8.88
N LEU A 113 6.57 0.12 8.19
CA LEU A 113 6.60 -1.35 8.19
C LEU A 113 7.92 -1.90 7.61
N VAL A 114 8.48 -1.27 6.58
CA VAL A 114 9.76 -1.68 5.97
C VAL A 114 10.96 -1.30 6.85
N ARG A 115 10.88 -0.16 7.56
CA ARG A 115 11.96 0.32 8.42
C ARG A 115 12.06 -0.46 9.72
N ASP A 116 10.92 -0.76 10.34
CA ASP A 116 10.81 -1.43 11.63
C ASP A 116 9.63 -2.41 11.62
N GLN A 117 9.87 -3.55 10.97
CA GLN A 117 8.84 -4.57 10.79
C GLN A 117 8.38 -5.15 12.13
N GLU A 118 9.31 -5.39 13.05
CA GLU A 118 9.01 -6.03 14.33
C GLU A 118 8.04 -5.19 15.17
N SER A 119 8.37 -3.93 15.40
CA SER A 119 7.51 -3.02 16.17
C SER A 119 6.15 -2.82 15.51
N GLN A 120 6.09 -2.71 14.18
CA GLN A 120 4.83 -2.54 13.46
C GLN A 120 3.94 -3.78 13.55
N LEU A 121 4.52 -4.98 13.43
CA LEU A 121 3.79 -6.23 13.57
C LEU A 121 3.31 -6.45 15.01
N ALA A 122 4.14 -6.12 16.01
CA ALA A 122 3.74 -6.15 17.41
C ALA A 122 2.55 -5.19 17.70
N ALA A 123 2.56 -4.00 17.09
CA ALA A 123 1.44 -3.06 17.18
C ALA A 123 0.16 -3.60 16.53
N ILE A 124 0.28 -4.32 15.41
CA ILE A 124 -0.84 -4.98 14.74
C ILE A 124 -1.42 -6.09 15.65
N LEU A 125 -0.59 -6.97 16.20
CA LEU A 125 -1.05 -8.04 17.09
C LEU A 125 -1.81 -7.45 18.29
N ARG A 126 -1.26 -6.42 18.90
CA ARG A 126 -1.89 -5.70 20.02
C ARG A 126 -3.24 -5.07 19.62
N PHE A 127 -3.30 -4.46 18.44
CA PHE A 127 -4.55 -3.91 17.90
C PHE A 127 -5.62 -4.99 17.70
N LEU A 128 -5.22 -6.18 17.23
CA LEU A 128 -6.10 -7.32 17.01
C LEU A 128 -6.50 -8.02 18.33
N GLY A 129 -5.82 -7.74 19.44
CA GLY A 129 -6.01 -8.45 20.70
C GLY A 129 -5.39 -9.84 20.71
N LEU A 130 -4.39 -10.06 19.86
CA LEU A 130 -3.64 -11.31 19.76
C LEU A 130 -2.41 -11.28 20.68
N PRO A 131 -2.00 -12.42 21.24
CA PRO A 131 -0.79 -12.49 22.05
C PRO A 131 0.45 -12.15 21.21
N PRO A 132 1.50 -11.60 21.84
CA PRO A 132 2.77 -11.41 21.18
C PRO A 132 3.31 -12.74 20.64
N GLN A 133 3.70 -12.75 19.38
CA GLN A 133 4.32 -13.90 18.74
C GLN A 133 5.26 -13.42 17.62
N PRO A 134 6.34 -14.14 17.33
CA PRO A 134 7.20 -13.80 16.22
C PRO A 134 6.45 -13.98 14.90
N LEU A 135 6.42 -12.93 14.09
CA LEU A 135 5.86 -12.97 12.75
C LEU A 135 6.98 -12.81 11.74
N THR A 136 7.06 -13.72 10.80
CA THR A 136 8.04 -13.70 9.73
C THR A 136 7.37 -13.34 8.40
N SER A 137 8.11 -12.72 7.51
CA SER A 137 7.67 -12.44 6.16
C SER A 137 8.66 -13.04 5.16
N SER A 138 8.17 -13.88 4.28
CA SER A 138 8.94 -14.39 3.14
C SER A 138 9.08 -13.39 2.00
N THR A 139 8.41 -12.24 2.09
CA THR A 139 8.47 -11.21 1.05
C THR A 139 9.49 -10.13 1.40
N ARG A 140 10.22 -9.65 0.38
CA ARG A 140 11.20 -8.58 0.48
C ARG A 140 10.79 -7.39 -0.40
N LYS A 141 11.32 -6.20 -0.09
CA LYS A 141 11.13 -5.02 -0.93
C LYS A 141 11.59 -5.35 -2.36
N GLN A 142 10.68 -5.24 -3.31
CA GLN A 142 10.91 -5.64 -4.70
C GLN A 142 12.00 -4.79 -5.37
N ASN A 143 11.99 -3.47 -5.11
CA ASN A 143 12.85 -2.52 -5.77
C ASN A 143 13.60 -1.66 -4.75
N GLN A 144 14.91 -1.56 -4.90
CA GLN A 144 15.81 -0.78 -4.04
C GLN A 144 16.30 0.52 -4.73
N GLN A 145 16.07 0.65 -6.05
CA GLN A 145 16.48 1.83 -6.80
C GLN A 145 15.71 3.09 -6.33
N SER A 146 16.36 4.23 -6.39
CA SER A 146 15.76 5.53 -6.07
C SER A 146 14.73 5.96 -7.12
N THR A 147 13.91 6.96 -6.82
CA THR A 147 13.01 7.57 -7.82
C THR A 147 13.80 8.17 -8.97
N ARG A 148 14.98 8.73 -8.66
CA ARG A 148 15.88 9.32 -9.66
C ARG A 148 16.41 8.28 -10.64
N GLU A 149 16.72 7.07 -10.18
CA GLU A 149 17.18 5.98 -11.05
C GLU A 149 16.05 5.37 -11.88
N LEU A 150 14.82 5.46 -11.40
CA LEU A 150 13.67 4.79 -12.02
C LEU A 150 12.85 5.68 -12.95
N ILE A 151 13.01 7.01 -12.87
CA ILE A 151 12.28 7.94 -13.72
C ILE A 151 13.23 8.52 -14.74
N GLU A 152 13.02 8.18 -16.01
CA GLU A 152 13.81 8.67 -17.14
C GLU A 152 13.81 10.20 -17.21
N ASN A 153 12.64 10.82 -17.07
CA ASN A 153 12.45 12.27 -17.13
C ASN A 153 12.36 12.90 -15.71
N HIS A 154 13.17 12.41 -14.75
CA HIS A 154 13.07 12.80 -13.34
C HIS A 154 13.13 14.32 -13.12
N ALA A 155 14.14 14.99 -13.67
CA ALA A 155 14.32 16.44 -13.48
C ALA A 155 13.16 17.26 -14.08
N GLU A 156 12.65 16.88 -15.23
CA GLU A 156 11.48 17.50 -15.86
C GLU A 156 10.24 17.34 -14.97
N LEU A 157 10.01 16.13 -14.50
CA LEU A 157 8.85 15.81 -13.67
C LEU A 157 8.95 16.53 -12.31
N GLU A 158 10.10 16.49 -11.65
CA GLU A 158 10.35 17.16 -10.39
C GLU A 158 10.10 18.68 -10.49
N ALA A 159 10.59 19.32 -11.55
CA ALA A 159 10.37 20.74 -11.80
C ALA A 159 8.87 21.09 -11.86
N ARG A 160 8.05 20.22 -12.46
CA ARG A 160 6.59 20.40 -12.52
C ARG A 160 5.90 20.23 -11.17
N PHE A 161 6.49 19.48 -10.25
CA PHE A 161 5.97 19.28 -8.90
C PHE A 161 6.51 20.28 -7.87
N ARG A 162 7.52 21.11 -8.20
CA ARG A 162 8.28 21.99 -7.29
C ARG A 162 7.40 22.84 -6.38
N HIS A 163 6.29 23.35 -6.89
CA HIS A 163 5.38 24.22 -6.12
C HIS A 163 4.13 23.50 -5.62
N THR A 164 4.16 22.16 -5.58
CA THR A 164 3.08 21.36 -5.05
C THR A 164 3.48 20.72 -3.72
N ARG A 165 2.48 20.34 -2.91
CA ARG A 165 2.71 19.58 -1.68
C ARG A 165 3.31 18.18 -1.93
N TRP A 166 3.36 17.71 -3.14
CA TRP A 166 3.88 16.40 -3.52
C TRP A 166 5.34 16.44 -3.98
N HIS A 167 5.99 17.61 -3.93
CA HIS A 167 7.43 17.75 -4.25
C HIS A 167 8.30 16.84 -3.36
N GLU A 168 7.89 16.66 -2.11
CA GLU A 168 8.56 15.73 -1.18
C GLU A 168 8.69 14.30 -1.68
N PHE A 169 7.85 13.85 -2.63
CA PHE A 169 7.90 12.50 -3.18
C PHE A 169 9.12 12.23 -4.07
N PHE A 170 9.87 13.25 -4.41
CA PHE A 170 11.14 13.17 -5.15
C PHE A 170 12.36 13.05 -4.24
N GLN A 171 12.18 13.22 -2.93
CA GLN A 171 13.21 13.06 -1.91
C GLN A 171 13.14 11.61 -1.39
N ASP A 172 14.15 10.80 -1.76
CA ASP A 172 14.27 9.39 -1.34
C ASP A 172 15.13 9.23 -0.10
#